data_c2f7c3a71dc7abf032d61d23762e59e4
#
_entry.id   c2f7c3a71dc7abf032d61d23762e59e4
#
_cell.length_a   1.000
_cell.length_b   1.000
_cell.length_c   1.000
_cell.angle_alpha   90.00
_cell.angle_beta   90.00
_cell.angle_gamma   90.00
#
_symmetry.space_group_name_H-M   'P 1'
#
loop_
_entity.id
_entity.type
_entity.pdbx_description
1 polymer ?
#
loop_
_entity_poly.entity_id
_entity_poly.type
_entity_poly.pdbx_seq_one_letter_code
_entity_poly.pdbx_strand_id
1 'polypeptide(L)'
;ILDVSYVLSSQEAFVKVVEILSTELKKKNDNPDITWKEMFLSLNEDLLVSFISVLKLLTGKIYGTDYDDIESSGNSPILQVQKILVETGIAQLLIELIFILYSPFREIESNNDIAEDRAIRNKVAEIFELSYILVKEIVKDFLENKIYFSRWVKLFLEHSNFINRTFIQ
;
A
#
# COMPACT_ATOMS: atom_id res chain seq x y z
N ILE A 1 -12.87 25.71 -1.14
CA ILE A 1 -13.48 24.41 -1.43
C ILE A 1 -12.36 23.37 -1.67
N LEU A 2 -12.38 22.30 -0.90
CA LEU A 2 -11.42 21.21 -1.05
C LEU A 2 -11.70 20.44 -2.34
N ASP A 3 -10.68 20.30 -3.20
CA ASP A 3 -10.78 19.44 -4.38
C ASP A 3 -10.70 17.98 -3.98
N VAL A 4 -11.75 17.21 -4.28
CA VAL A 4 -11.86 15.77 -4.00
C VAL A 4 -11.99 14.93 -5.26
N SER A 5 -11.70 15.49 -6.42
CA SER A 5 -11.83 14.79 -7.72
C SER A 5 -10.98 13.54 -7.82
N TYR A 6 -9.87 13.48 -7.10
CA TYR A 6 -8.97 12.32 -7.10
C TYR A 6 -9.54 11.10 -6.33
N VAL A 7 -10.57 11.29 -5.49
CA VAL A 7 -11.06 10.22 -4.60
C VAL A 7 -11.63 9.06 -5.39
N LEU A 8 -12.52 9.32 -6.35
CA LEU A 8 -13.16 8.27 -7.14
C LEU A 8 -12.14 7.47 -7.95
N SER A 9 -11.23 8.14 -8.65
CA SER A 9 -10.20 7.47 -9.44
C SER A 9 -9.26 6.65 -8.55
N SER A 10 -8.95 7.12 -7.36
CA SER A 10 -8.13 6.38 -6.39
C SER A 10 -8.86 5.14 -5.86
N GLN A 11 -10.15 5.25 -5.53
CA GLN A 11 -10.97 4.11 -5.13
C GLN A 11 -10.97 3.02 -6.22
N GLU A 12 -11.19 3.41 -7.47
CA GLU A 12 -11.19 2.48 -8.61
C GLU A 12 -9.84 1.78 -8.76
N ALA A 13 -8.74 2.52 -8.61
CA ALA A 13 -7.40 1.94 -8.66
C ALA A 13 -7.16 0.91 -7.55
N PHE A 14 -7.57 1.23 -6.32
CA PHE A 14 -7.45 0.29 -5.19
C PHE A 14 -8.29 -0.98 -5.41
N VAL A 15 -9.54 -0.83 -5.82
CA VAL A 15 -10.43 -1.97 -6.08
C VAL A 15 -9.82 -2.89 -7.13
N LYS A 16 -9.32 -2.32 -8.22
CA LYS A 16 -8.71 -3.09 -9.31
C LYS A 16 -7.48 -3.86 -8.86
N VAL A 17 -6.58 -3.23 -8.13
CA VAL A 17 -5.35 -3.87 -7.66
C VAL A 17 -5.66 -4.94 -6.61
N VAL A 18 -6.56 -4.66 -5.67
CA VAL A 18 -6.99 -5.64 -4.66
C VAL A 18 -7.62 -6.86 -5.32
N GLU A 19 -8.48 -6.67 -6.31
CA GLU A 19 -9.10 -7.79 -7.05
C GLU A 19 -8.06 -8.65 -7.77
N ILE A 20 -7.13 -8.03 -8.48
CA ILE A 20 -6.09 -8.75 -9.23
C ILE A 20 -5.20 -9.55 -8.27
N LEU A 21 -4.72 -8.92 -7.21
CA LEU A 21 -3.87 -9.59 -6.22
C LEU A 21 -4.61 -10.71 -5.50
N SER A 22 -5.88 -10.49 -5.12
CA SER A 22 -6.70 -11.51 -4.48
C SER A 22 -6.93 -12.72 -5.40
N THR A 23 -7.17 -12.48 -6.69
CA THR A 23 -7.36 -13.53 -7.67
C THR A 23 -6.09 -14.37 -7.85
N GLU A 24 -4.94 -13.72 -7.98
CA GLU A 24 -3.66 -14.42 -8.12
C GLU A 24 -3.28 -15.19 -6.85
N LEU A 25 -3.52 -14.63 -5.68
CA LEU A 25 -3.28 -15.29 -4.41
C LEU A 25 -4.18 -16.54 -4.26
N LYS A 26 -5.44 -16.44 -4.66
CA LYS A 26 -6.37 -17.56 -4.64
C LYS A 26 -5.92 -18.69 -5.57
N LYS A 27 -5.47 -18.37 -6.78
CA LYS A 27 -4.89 -19.35 -7.71
C LYS A 27 -3.73 -20.11 -7.09
N LYS A 28 -2.84 -19.40 -6.40
CA LYS A 28 -1.70 -20.00 -5.71
C LYS A 28 -2.15 -20.90 -4.56
N ASN A 29 -3.13 -20.49 -3.77
CA ASN A 29 -3.67 -21.28 -2.66
C ASN A 29 -4.38 -22.54 -3.14
N ASP A 30 -5.11 -22.47 -4.26
CA ASP A 30 -5.81 -23.60 -4.86
C ASP A 30 -4.84 -24.57 -5.56
N ASN A 31 -3.69 -24.09 -5.99
CA ASN A 31 -2.65 -24.91 -6.61
C ASN A 31 -1.28 -24.59 -5.98
N PRO A 32 -0.87 -25.34 -4.94
CA PRO A 32 0.40 -25.12 -4.25
C PRO A 32 1.64 -25.29 -5.14
N ASP A 33 1.52 -25.92 -6.31
CA ASP A 33 2.62 -26.09 -7.26
C ASP A 33 2.98 -24.78 -7.98
N ILE A 34 2.06 -23.80 -8.00
CA ILE A 34 2.35 -22.47 -8.53
C ILE A 34 3.33 -21.79 -7.58
N THR A 35 4.48 -21.38 -8.11
CA THR A 35 5.49 -20.66 -7.32
C THR A 35 5.14 -19.18 -7.18
N TRP A 36 5.70 -18.54 -6.16
CA TRP A 36 5.58 -17.08 -6.02
C TRP A 36 6.13 -16.34 -7.25
N LYS A 37 7.20 -16.89 -7.86
CA LYS A 37 7.76 -16.37 -9.10
C LYS A 37 6.71 -16.35 -10.23
N GLU A 38 6.03 -17.46 -10.48
CA GLU A 38 5.01 -17.56 -11.51
C GLU A 38 3.86 -16.59 -11.25
N MET A 39 3.45 -16.47 -9.98
CA MET A 39 2.43 -15.51 -9.59
C MET A 39 2.86 -14.07 -9.89
N PHE A 40 4.09 -13.68 -9.53
CA PHE A 40 4.57 -12.33 -9.79
C PHE A 40 4.77 -12.04 -11.26
N LEU A 41 5.20 -13.02 -12.05
CA LEU A 41 5.33 -12.87 -13.51
C LEU A 41 3.98 -12.66 -14.20
N SER A 42 2.88 -13.11 -13.58
CA SER A 42 1.55 -12.88 -14.12
C SER A 42 1.03 -11.46 -13.88
N LEU A 43 1.68 -10.69 -12.99
CA LEU A 43 1.30 -9.32 -12.72
C LEU A 43 1.79 -8.36 -13.80
N ASN A 44 0.95 -7.39 -14.15
CA ASN A 44 1.30 -6.35 -15.10
C ASN A 44 2.14 -5.26 -14.40
N GLU A 45 3.39 -5.08 -14.85
CA GLU A 45 4.29 -4.07 -14.28
C GLU A 45 3.73 -2.64 -14.43
N ASP A 46 3.10 -2.32 -15.56
CA ASP A 46 2.52 -0.99 -15.78
C ASP A 46 1.41 -0.69 -14.78
N LEU A 47 0.60 -1.69 -14.43
CA LEU A 47 -0.42 -1.55 -13.39
C LEU A 47 0.20 -1.25 -12.03
N LEU A 48 1.28 -1.93 -11.69
CA LEU A 48 1.99 -1.70 -10.42
C LEU A 48 2.61 -0.30 -10.37
N VAL A 49 3.21 0.15 -11.46
CA VAL A 49 3.77 1.51 -11.57
C VAL A 49 2.67 2.56 -11.41
N SER A 50 1.55 2.38 -12.09
CA SER A 50 0.40 3.28 -11.98
C SER A 50 -0.13 3.35 -10.55
N PHE A 51 -0.20 2.21 -9.87
CA PHE A 51 -0.69 2.15 -8.51
C PHE A 51 0.27 2.81 -7.50
N ILE A 52 1.58 2.66 -7.71
CA ILE A 52 2.59 3.40 -6.93
C ILE A 52 2.35 4.90 -7.01
N SER A 53 2.04 5.40 -8.21
CA SER A 53 1.70 6.81 -8.41
C SER A 53 0.45 7.22 -7.64
N VAL A 54 -0.55 6.36 -7.54
CA VAL A 54 -1.77 6.62 -6.74
C VAL A 54 -1.42 6.74 -5.24
N LEU A 55 -0.61 5.82 -4.72
CA LEU A 55 -0.18 5.87 -3.31
C LEU A 55 0.58 7.17 -3.00
N LYS A 56 1.49 7.57 -3.87
CA LYS A 56 2.22 8.82 -3.73
C LYS A 56 1.31 10.04 -3.83
N LEU A 57 0.36 10.01 -4.76
CA LEU A 57 -0.63 11.08 -4.93
C LEU A 57 -1.43 11.29 -3.64
N LEU A 58 -1.97 10.22 -3.06
CA LEU A 58 -2.78 10.30 -1.84
C LEU A 58 -1.96 10.83 -0.66
N THR A 59 -0.74 10.37 -0.51
CA THR A 59 0.17 10.86 0.54
C THR A 59 0.44 12.36 0.36
N GLY A 60 0.71 12.78 -0.87
CA GLY A 60 0.90 14.20 -1.20
C GLY A 60 -0.34 15.04 -0.92
N LYS A 61 -1.54 14.53 -1.24
CA LYS A 61 -2.81 15.23 -0.98
C LYS A 61 -3.03 15.53 0.51
N ILE A 62 -2.57 14.66 1.39
CA ILE A 62 -2.65 14.89 2.84
C ILE A 62 -1.90 16.17 3.23
N TYR A 63 -0.81 16.50 2.53
CA TYR A 63 0.00 17.68 2.78
C TYR A 63 -0.26 18.83 1.80
N GLY A 64 -1.15 18.66 0.83
CA GLY A 64 -1.47 19.68 -0.17
C GLY A 64 -0.31 19.96 -1.14
N THR A 65 0.55 18.96 -1.39
CA THR A 65 1.71 19.09 -2.26
C THR A 65 1.99 17.79 -3.00
N ASP A 66 2.97 17.78 -3.91
CA ASP A 66 3.45 16.54 -4.50
C ASP A 66 4.22 15.71 -3.47
N TYR A 67 4.22 14.39 -3.63
CA TYR A 67 4.89 13.47 -2.71
C TYR A 67 6.35 13.85 -2.45
N ASP A 68 7.08 14.18 -3.50
CA ASP A 68 8.51 14.49 -3.39
C ASP A 68 8.80 15.81 -2.66
N ASP A 69 7.80 16.68 -2.52
CA ASP A 69 7.93 18.00 -1.91
C ASP A 69 7.40 18.07 -0.47
N ILE A 70 6.95 16.94 0.10
CA ILE A 70 6.34 16.93 1.44
C ILE A 70 7.29 17.48 2.50
N GLU A 71 8.53 17.01 2.53
CA GLU A 71 9.51 17.44 3.53
C GLU A 71 9.90 18.91 3.40
N SER A 72 10.00 19.40 2.16
CA SER A 72 10.42 20.79 1.89
C SER A 72 9.28 21.78 2.06
N SER A 73 8.01 21.35 2.00
CA SER A 73 6.85 22.25 2.08
C SER A 73 6.64 22.83 3.48
N GLY A 74 7.04 22.10 4.53
CA GLY A 74 6.77 22.48 5.91
C GLY A 74 5.29 22.45 6.31
N ASN A 75 4.42 21.91 5.46
CA ASN A 75 2.98 21.85 5.70
C ASN A 75 2.62 20.79 6.74
N SER A 76 1.57 21.06 7.50
CA SER A 76 0.95 20.07 8.38
C SER A 76 -0.07 19.24 7.61
N PRO A 77 -0.42 18.03 8.09
CA PRO A 77 -1.47 17.23 7.46
C PRO A 77 -2.80 17.96 7.39
N ILE A 78 -3.50 17.84 6.27
CA ILE A 78 -4.82 18.42 6.07
C ILE A 78 -5.87 17.48 6.63
N LEU A 79 -6.51 17.87 7.72
CA LEU A 79 -7.48 17.07 8.45
C LEU A 79 -8.62 16.56 7.57
N GLN A 80 -9.17 17.40 6.71
CA GLN A 80 -10.26 17.03 5.81
C GLN A 80 -9.86 15.92 4.84
N VAL A 81 -8.61 15.93 4.36
CA VAL A 81 -8.10 14.87 3.47
C VAL A 81 -7.97 13.56 4.25
N GLN A 82 -7.36 13.59 5.44
CA GLN A 82 -7.24 12.41 6.29
C GLN A 82 -8.62 11.80 6.59
N LYS A 83 -9.61 12.63 6.87
CA LYS A 83 -10.98 12.21 7.16
C LYS A 83 -11.67 11.59 5.95
N ILE A 84 -11.54 12.20 4.78
CA ILE A 84 -12.13 11.71 3.53
C ILE A 84 -11.57 10.33 3.17
N LEU A 85 -10.28 10.08 3.36
CA LEU A 85 -9.67 8.80 3.04
C LEU A 85 -10.26 7.65 3.86
N VAL A 86 -10.68 7.91 5.09
CA VAL A 86 -11.40 6.92 5.92
C VAL A 86 -12.88 6.83 5.52
N GLU A 87 -13.57 7.95 5.38
CA GLU A 87 -15.00 7.99 5.09
C GLU A 87 -15.37 7.39 3.74
N THR A 88 -14.48 7.51 2.75
CA THR A 88 -14.72 6.99 1.39
C THR A 88 -14.33 5.53 1.21
N GLY A 89 -13.80 4.87 2.24
CA GLY A 89 -13.42 3.48 2.20
C GLY A 89 -12.02 3.21 1.64
N ILE A 90 -11.27 4.22 1.24
CA ILE A 90 -9.89 4.04 0.75
C ILE A 90 -9.02 3.42 1.84
N ALA A 91 -9.14 3.87 3.08
CA ALA A 91 -8.39 3.31 4.20
C ALA A 91 -8.69 1.82 4.42
N GLN A 92 -9.95 1.40 4.26
CA GLN A 92 -10.34 -0.01 4.34
C GLN A 92 -9.68 -0.83 3.23
N LEU A 93 -9.70 -0.33 2.00
CA LEU A 93 -9.06 -0.99 0.86
C LEU A 93 -7.54 -1.05 1.06
N LEU A 94 -6.94 -0.03 1.64
CA LEU A 94 -5.53 0.00 1.97
C LEU A 94 -5.15 -1.11 2.96
N ILE A 95 -5.96 -1.33 3.98
CA ILE A 95 -5.75 -2.42 4.94
C ILE A 95 -5.90 -3.79 4.25
N GLU A 96 -6.90 -3.96 3.39
CA GLU A 96 -7.06 -5.18 2.61
C GLU A 96 -5.83 -5.45 1.73
N LEU A 97 -5.31 -4.42 1.09
CA LEU A 97 -4.10 -4.50 0.27
C LEU A 97 -2.89 -4.94 1.10
N ILE A 98 -2.67 -4.31 2.25
CA ILE A 98 -1.57 -4.64 3.15
C ILE A 98 -1.66 -6.11 3.60
N PHE A 99 -2.85 -6.56 3.94
CA PHE A 99 -3.09 -7.94 4.34
C PHE A 99 -2.75 -8.93 3.22
N ILE A 100 -3.17 -8.63 1.99
CA ILE A 100 -2.91 -9.48 0.82
C ILE A 100 -1.42 -9.53 0.50
N LEU A 101 -0.72 -8.41 0.59
CA LEU A 101 0.69 -8.30 0.20
C LEU A 101 1.67 -8.90 1.21
N TYR A 102 1.26 -9.10 2.45
CA TYR A 102 2.18 -9.53 3.50
C TYR A 102 2.82 -10.89 3.22
N SER A 103 2.03 -11.90 2.89
CA SER A 103 2.56 -13.25 2.63
C SER A 103 3.46 -13.30 1.39
N PRO A 104 3.03 -12.77 0.23
CA PRO A 104 3.92 -12.68 -0.94
C PRO A 104 5.22 -11.96 -0.64
N PHE A 105 5.14 -10.83 0.04
CA PHE A 105 6.31 -10.00 0.33
C PHE A 105 7.29 -10.72 1.26
N ARG A 106 6.80 -11.40 2.26
CA ARG A 106 7.62 -12.19 3.20
C ARG A 106 8.38 -13.32 2.48
N GLU A 107 7.73 -14.00 1.54
CA GLU A 107 8.35 -15.06 0.74
C GLU A 107 9.42 -14.52 -0.21
N ILE A 108 9.19 -13.37 -0.81
CA ILE A 108 10.18 -12.69 -1.68
C ILE A 108 11.46 -12.41 -0.89
N GLU A 109 11.35 -11.91 0.33
CA GLU A 109 12.51 -11.59 1.15
C GLU A 109 13.31 -12.83 1.56
N SER A 110 12.67 -13.98 1.69
CA SER A 110 13.34 -15.23 2.05
C SER A 110 14.04 -15.92 0.88
N ASN A 111 13.64 -15.60 -0.37
CA ASN A 111 14.16 -16.23 -1.58
C ASN A 111 14.98 -15.22 -2.41
N ASN A 112 16.30 -15.14 -2.13
CA ASN A 112 17.20 -14.20 -2.80
C ASN A 112 17.59 -14.59 -4.22
N ASP A 113 17.08 -15.70 -4.78
CA ASP A 113 17.71 -16.38 -5.91
C ASP A 113 17.26 -15.93 -7.31
N ILE A 114 16.44 -14.87 -7.47
CA ILE A 114 15.85 -14.64 -8.79
C ILE A 114 16.11 -13.22 -9.29
N ALA A 115 17.24 -13.07 -9.97
CA ALA A 115 17.64 -11.82 -10.62
C ALA A 115 16.69 -11.37 -11.74
N GLU A 116 15.95 -12.30 -12.35
CA GLU A 116 15.08 -12.05 -13.49
C GLU A 116 13.81 -11.30 -13.14
N ASP A 117 13.34 -11.39 -11.87
CA ASP A 117 12.07 -10.81 -11.43
C ASP A 117 12.23 -9.56 -10.57
N ARG A 118 13.42 -8.96 -10.53
CA ARG A 118 13.71 -7.81 -9.68
C ARG A 118 12.77 -6.63 -9.91
N ALA A 119 12.39 -6.37 -11.16
CA ALA A 119 11.53 -5.24 -11.48
C ALA A 119 10.16 -5.37 -10.79
N ILE A 120 9.48 -6.48 -10.97
CA ILE A 120 8.16 -6.74 -10.35
C ILE A 120 8.30 -6.84 -8.85
N ARG A 121 9.29 -7.58 -8.37
CA ARG A 121 9.60 -7.72 -6.95
C ARG A 121 9.79 -6.37 -6.26
N ASN A 122 10.59 -5.49 -6.86
CA ASN A 122 10.85 -4.16 -6.31
C ASN A 122 9.59 -3.30 -6.30
N LYS A 123 8.72 -3.42 -7.31
CA LYS A 123 7.45 -2.71 -7.35
C LYS A 123 6.49 -3.18 -6.27
N VAL A 124 6.40 -4.48 -6.02
CA VAL A 124 5.58 -5.04 -4.95
C VAL A 124 6.09 -4.58 -3.58
N ALA A 125 7.41 -4.60 -3.37
CA ALA A 125 8.03 -4.11 -2.14
C ALA A 125 7.77 -2.61 -1.93
N GLU A 126 7.86 -1.82 -2.99
CA GLU A 126 7.58 -0.38 -2.95
C GLU A 126 6.11 -0.11 -2.61
N ILE A 127 5.18 -0.87 -3.19
CA ILE A 127 3.75 -0.76 -2.86
C ILE A 127 3.51 -1.06 -1.38
N PHE A 128 4.13 -2.10 -0.85
CA PHE A 128 4.00 -2.46 0.56
C PHE A 128 4.51 -1.33 1.48
N GLU A 129 5.70 -0.81 1.19
CA GLU A 129 6.29 0.31 1.93
C GLU A 129 5.43 1.57 1.87
N LEU A 130 5.02 1.99 0.66
CA LEU A 130 4.20 3.18 0.46
C LEU A 130 2.83 3.04 1.12
N SER A 131 2.27 1.83 1.18
CA SER A 131 1.01 1.55 1.86
C SER A 131 1.12 1.83 3.35
N TYR A 132 2.21 1.42 4.00
CA TYR A 132 2.46 1.72 5.41
C TYR A 132 2.75 3.20 5.66
N ILE A 133 3.47 3.85 4.75
CA ILE A 133 3.69 5.31 4.82
C ILE A 133 2.34 6.03 4.77
N LEU A 134 1.45 5.61 3.87
CA LEU A 134 0.12 6.21 3.76
C LEU A 134 -0.71 6.00 5.03
N VAL A 135 -0.69 4.81 5.62
CA VAL A 135 -1.36 4.57 6.93
C VAL A 135 -0.85 5.54 7.98
N LYS A 136 0.46 5.67 8.09
CA LYS A 136 1.11 6.58 9.04
C LYS A 136 0.63 8.03 8.85
N GLU A 137 0.56 8.48 7.61
CA GLU A 137 0.16 9.87 7.31
C GLU A 137 -1.36 10.09 7.47
N ILE A 138 -2.19 9.07 7.23
CA ILE A 138 -3.63 9.15 7.48
C ILE A 138 -3.94 9.35 8.97
N VAL A 139 -3.15 8.76 9.86
CA VAL A 139 -3.40 8.83 11.32
C VAL A 139 -2.64 9.95 12.01
N LYS A 140 -1.70 10.60 11.33
CA LYS A 140 -0.82 11.59 11.96
C LYS A 140 -1.62 12.76 12.54
N ASP A 141 -1.44 13.00 13.83
CA ASP A 141 -2.10 14.10 14.57
C ASP A 141 -3.64 14.07 14.49
N PHE A 142 -4.22 12.91 14.21
CA PHE A 142 -5.68 12.76 14.12
C PHE A 142 -6.17 11.53 14.90
N LEU A 143 -6.67 11.79 16.12
CA LEU A 143 -7.06 10.74 17.06
C LEU A 143 -8.18 9.83 16.51
N GLU A 144 -9.17 10.38 15.83
CA GLU A 144 -10.28 9.58 15.27
C GLU A 144 -9.76 8.50 14.32
N ASN A 145 -8.80 8.86 13.46
CA ASN A 145 -8.20 7.90 12.53
C ASN A 145 -7.30 6.89 13.25
N LYS A 146 -6.61 7.29 14.30
CA LYS A 146 -5.85 6.36 15.15
C LYS A 146 -6.78 5.32 15.78
N ILE A 147 -7.92 5.73 16.27
CA ILE A 147 -8.94 4.83 16.83
C ILE A 147 -9.46 3.89 15.73
N TYR A 148 -9.74 4.42 14.54
CA TYR A 148 -10.18 3.61 13.41
C TYR A 148 -9.19 2.49 13.10
N PHE A 149 -7.90 2.82 12.96
CA PHE A 149 -6.87 1.85 12.63
C PHE A 149 -6.49 0.93 13.80
N SER A 150 -6.86 1.25 15.04
CA SER A 150 -6.56 0.41 16.20
C SER A 150 -7.18 -1.00 16.12
N ARG A 151 -8.21 -1.19 15.30
CA ARG A 151 -8.82 -2.49 15.02
C ARG A 151 -7.80 -3.50 14.47
N TRP A 152 -6.78 -3.02 13.77
CA TRP A 152 -5.78 -3.85 13.10
C TRP A 152 -4.42 -3.79 13.77
N VAL A 153 -4.39 -3.39 15.05
CA VAL A 153 -3.12 -3.25 15.79
C VAL A 153 -2.32 -4.56 15.82
N LYS A 154 -2.99 -5.70 15.91
CA LYS A 154 -2.32 -7.01 15.90
C LYS A 154 -1.59 -7.23 14.57
N LEU A 155 -2.24 -6.91 13.45
CA LEU A 155 -1.64 -7.01 12.12
C LEU A 155 -0.40 -6.14 12.03
N PHE A 156 -0.48 -4.89 12.47
CA PHE A 156 0.65 -3.97 12.43
C PHE A 156 1.80 -4.43 13.33
N LEU A 157 1.51 -5.00 14.49
CA LEU A 157 2.53 -5.55 15.38
C LEU A 157 3.24 -6.76 14.77
N GLU A 158 2.51 -7.64 14.11
CA GLU A 158 3.10 -8.77 13.37
C GLU A 158 4.04 -8.28 12.27
N HIS A 159 3.64 -7.22 11.57
CA HIS A 159 4.43 -6.66 10.47
C HIS A 159 5.60 -5.79 10.94
N SER A 160 5.54 -5.21 12.15
CA SER A 160 6.51 -4.23 12.61
C SER A 160 7.94 -4.76 12.63
N ASN A 161 8.15 -5.97 13.12
CA ASN A 161 9.47 -6.59 13.14
C ASN A 161 10.01 -6.83 11.73
N PHE A 162 9.14 -7.20 10.82
CA PHE A 162 9.49 -7.46 9.44
C PHE A 162 9.81 -6.16 8.70
N ILE A 163 8.98 -5.13 8.87
CA ILE A 163 9.18 -3.81 8.28
C ILE A 163 10.50 -3.21 8.78
N ASN A 164 10.76 -3.27 10.08
CA ASN A 164 11.98 -2.74 10.67
C ASN A 164 13.24 -3.39 10.10
N ARG A 165 13.19 -4.69 9.83
CA ARG A 165 14.32 -5.40 9.22
C ARG A 165 14.54 -5.01 7.77
N THR A 166 13.47 -4.71 7.05
CA THR A 166 13.50 -4.52 5.60
C THR A 166 13.74 -3.07 5.21
N PHE A 167 13.17 -2.11 5.95
CA PHE A 167 13.13 -0.70 5.54
C PHE A 167 13.96 0.24 6.42
N ILE A 168 14.37 -0.17 7.61
CA ILE A 168 15.12 0.70 8.53
C ILE A 168 16.62 0.38 8.53
N GLN A 169 16.98 -0.73 7.96
CA GLN A 169 18.40 -1.02 7.73
C GLN A 169 18.84 -0.23 6.48
#